data_09ea43237e7473e6d5f9fd47fff55810
#
_entry.id   09ea43237e7473e6d5f9fd47fff55810
#
_cell.length_a   1.000
_cell.length_b   1.000
_cell.length_c   1.000
_cell.angle_alpha   90.00
_cell.angle_beta   90.00
_cell.angle_gamma   90.00
#
_symmetry.space_group_name_H-M   'P 1'
#
loop_
_entity.id
_entity.type
_entity.pdbx_description
1 polymer ?
#
loop_
_entity_poly.entity_id
_entity_poly.type
_entity_poly.pdbx_seq_one_letter_code
_entity_poly.pdbx_strand_id
1 'polypeptide(L)'
;LLSKGVAESLARGVEVLEQAGAKVLAGGKPSTAAGFRHTNTLLRATAKQFIAAPHVLQTECFGNASLAVVCEDVAELLCVLKSLEGNLTGCVYSDTAGSDDATYDKIVPALRERVGRLLNDKMPTGVAVSAAMNHGGPFPATGHPGFTAVGIPTAIDRFAMWACYDNVRETRLPDALKNKNPTGKLWRSIDGEWTQK
;
A
#
# COMPACT_ATOMS: atom_id res chain seq x y z
N LEU A 1 10.64 -9.07 17.91
CA LEU A 1 11.06 -8.04 16.95
C LEU A 1 12.42 -8.39 16.35
N LEU A 2 12.77 -7.80 15.23
CA LEU A 2 13.96 -8.19 14.45
C LEU A 2 15.29 -7.84 15.17
N SER A 3 15.33 -6.71 15.86
CA SER A 3 16.54 -6.22 16.52
C SER A 3 16.23 -5.32 17.72
N LYS A 4 17.26 -5.00 18.52
CA LYS A 4 17.17 -4.02 19.60
C LYS A 4 16.71 -2.65 19.09
N GLY A 5 17.28 -2.18 17.99
CA GLY A 5 16.90 -0.88 17.40
C GLY A 5 15.43 -0.82 16.97
N VAL A 6 14.88 -1.92 16.43
CA VAL A 6 13.45 -2.01 16.09
C VAL A 6 12.59 -1.96 17.36
N ALA A 7 12.99 -2.65 18.45
CA ALA A 7 12.26 -2.63 19.70
C ALA A 7 12.25 -1.23 20.34
N GLU A 8 13.39 -0.55 20.33
CA GLU A 8 13.52 0.83 20.84
C GLU A 8 12.73 1.83 19.97
N SER A 9 12.74 1.66 18.65
CA SER A 9 11.96 2.49 17.72
C SER A 9 10.46 2.32 17.93
N LEU A 10 10.00 1.08 18.12
CA LEU A 10 8.59 0.81 18.46
C LEU A 10 8.18 1.49 19.77
N ALA A 11 9.00 1.36 20.83
CA ALA A 11 8.71 1.97 22.12
C ALA A 11 8.59 3.50 21.99
N ARG A 12 9.55 4.14 21.31
CA ARG A 12 9.50 5.60 21.04
C ARG A 12 8.27 5.99 20.21
N GLY A 13 7.91 5.17 19.21
CA GLY A 13 6.72 5.41 18.38
C GLY A 13 5.44 5.39 19.22
N VAL A 14 5.30 4.43 20.12
CA VAL A 14 4.16 4.37 21.07
C VAL A 14 4.12 5.62 21.95
N GLU A 15 5.25 6.07 22.50
CA GLU A 15 5.33 7.31 23.30
C GLU A 15 4.90 8.55 22.50
N VAL A 16 5.32 8.65 21.23
CA VAL A 16 4.92 9.75 20.33
C VAL A 16 3.40 9.77 20.11
N LEU A 17 2.79 8.61 19.89
CA LEU A 17 1.34 8.52 19.75
C LEU A 17 0.59 8.88 21.04
N GLU A 18 1.11 8.49 22.21
CA GLU A 18 0.54 8.87 23.51
C GLU A 18 0.62 10.38 23.74
N GLN A 19 1.78 11.01 23.44
CA GLN A 19 1.97 12.45 23.54
C GLN A 19 1.06 13.23 22.60
N ALA A 20 0.69 12.64 21.45
CA ALA A 20 -0.29 13.20 20.53
C ALA A 20 -1.76 12.97 20.97
N GLY A 21 -1.97 12.37 22.13
CA GLY A 21 -3.29 12.18 22.74
C GLY A 21 -3.91 10.81 22.56
N ALA A 22 -3.23 9.86 21.94
CA ALA A 22 -3.72 8.48 21.88
C ALA A 22 -3.59 7.83 23.27
N LYS A 23 -4.61 7.05 23.66
CA LYS A 23 -4.64 6.33 24.93
C LYS A 23 -4.28 4.86 24.74
N VAL A 24 -3.28 4.37 25.45
CA VAL A 24 -2.97 2.93 25.50
C VAL A 24 -4.11 2.18 26.19
N LEU A 25 -4.70 1.23 25.50
CA LEU A 25 -5.74 0.33 26.01
C LEU A 25 -5.15 -0.99 26.49
N ALA A 26 -4.09 -1.46 25.82
CA ALA A 26 -3.39 -2.70 26.17
C ALA A 26 -1.92 -2.61 25.79
N GLY A 27 -1.05 -3.28 26.51
CA GLY A 27 0.38 -3.33 26.22
C GLY A 27 1.13 -2.04 26.56
N GLY A 28 1.77 -1.46 25.55
CA GLY A 28 2.49 -0.18 25.65
C GLY A 28 3.85 -0.26 26.36
N LYS A 29 4.38 -1.45 26.64
CA LYS A 29 5.61 -1.62 27.42
C LYS A 29 6.55 -2.63 26.78
N PRO A 30 7.88 -2.43 26.85
CA PRO A 30 8.83 -3.47 26.54
C PRO A 30 8.55 -4.74 27.36
N SER A 31 8.77 -5.89 26.78
CA SER A 31 8.66 -7.17 27.47
C SER A 31 9.95 -7.46 28.26
N THR A 32 9.82 -8.03 29.43
CA THR A 32 10.95 -8.50 30.23
C THR A 32 11.47 -9.89 29.82
N ALA A 33 10.79 -10.57 28.89
CA ALA A 33 11.21 -11.86 28.37
C ALA A 33 12.47 -11.73 27.50
N ALA A 34 13.23 -12.81 27.40
CA ALA A 34 14.47 -12.85 26.61
C ALA A 34 14.21 -12.50 25.13
N GLY A 35 15.18 -11.82 24.50
CA GLY A 35 15.12 -11.38 23.12
C GLY A 35 14.52 -9.97 22.96
N PHE A 36 14.40 -9.52 21.69
CA PHE A 36 13.85 -8.20 21.36
C PHE A 36 12.33 -8.28 21.29
N ARG A 37 11.66 -7.98 22.38
CA ARG A 37 10.20 -8.16 22.53
C ARG A 37 9.55 -6.89 23.06
N HIS A 38 8.32 -6.69 22.61
CA HIS A 38 7.41 -5.67 23.12
C HIS A 38 6.04 -6.30 23.33
N THR A 39 5.28 -5.83 24.30
CA THR A 39 3.90 -6.30 24.51
C THR A 39 3.04 -5.90 23.31
N ASN A 40 2.08 -6.75 22.92
CA ASN A 40 1.10 -6.35 21.92
C ASN A 40 0.39 -5.09 22.38
N THR A 41 0.44 -4.05 21.57
CA THR A 41 0.01 -2.71 21.96
C THR A 41 -1.21 -2.29 21.15
N LEU A 42 -2.26 -1.89 21.85
CA LEU A 42 -3.44 -1.27 21.26
C LEU A 42 -3.60 0.12 21.84
N LEU A 43 -3.61 1.12 20.96
CA LEU A 43 -3.92 2.51 21.31
C LEU A 43 -5.30 2.90 20.75
N ARG A 44 -5.89 3.94 21.32
CA ARG A 44 -7.15 4.52 20.85
C ARG A 44 -7.03 6.04 20.79
N ALA A 45 -7.52 6.60 19.68
CA ALA A 45 -7.78 8.04 19.52
C ALA A 45 -9.23 8.26 19.09
N THR A 46 -9.74 9.47 19.27
CA THR A 46 -10.99 9.92 18.63
C THR A 46 -10.70 10.45 17.22
N ALA A 47 -11.71 10.50 16.35
CA ALA A 47 -11.59 11.15 15.05
C ALA A 47 -11.10 12.60 15.16
N LYS A 48 -11.60 13.34 16.15
CA LYS A 48 -11.19 14.74 16.41
C LYS A 48 -9.70 14.87 16.74
N GLN A 49 -9.15 13.98 17.58
CA GLN A 49 -7.72 13.95 17.87
C GLN A 49 -6.91 13.61 16.62
N PHE A 50 -7.35 12.60 15.86
CA PHE A 50 -6.67 12.18 14.64
C PHE A 50 -6.62 13.31 13.59
N ILE A 51 -7.74 13.98 13.34
CA ILE A 51 -7.84 15.07 12.37
C ILE A 51 -7.02 16.30 12.80
N ALA A 52 -6.89 16.54 14.11
CA ALA A 52 -6.09 17.64 14.64
C ALA A 52 -4.56 17.42 14.49
N ALA A 53 -4.10 16.16 14.49
CA ALA A 53 -2.68 15.82 14.39
C ALA A 53 -2.45 14.60 13.48
N PRO A 54 -2.92 14.62 12.21
CA PRO A 54 -2.94 13.43 11.37
C PRO A 54 -1.53 12.91 11.06
N HIS A 55 -0.55 13.76 10.82
CA HIS A 55 0.82 13.33 10.53
C HIS A 55 1.48 12.60 11.70
N VAL A 56 1.22 13.05 12.93
CA VAL A 56 1.79 12.42 14.13
C VAL A 56 1.10 11.10 14.43
N LEU A 57 -0.24 11.08 14.38
CA LEU A 57 -1.04 9.89 14.70
C LEU A 57 -0.99 8.81 13.60
N GLN A 58 -0.42 9.11 12.44
CA GLN A 58 -0.10 8.15 11.37
C GLN A 58 1.36 7.68 11.39
N THR A 59 2.15 8.10 12.38
CA THR A 59 3.54 7.63 12.50
C THR A 59 3.57 6.11 12.58
N GLU A 60 4.32 5.49 11.65
CA GLU A 60 4.46 4.04 11.63
C GLU A 60 5.30 3.57 12.82
N CYS A 61 4.66 2.86 13.75
CA CYS A 61 5.31 2.16 14.84
C CYS A 61 5.64 0.74 14.37
N PHE A 62 6.83 0.55 13.78
CA PHE A 62 7.21 -0.70 13.12
C PHE A 62 7.32 -1.87 14.10
N GLY A 63 6.21 -2.61 14.26
CA GLY A 63 6.09 -3.70 15.21
C GLY A 63 4.64 -4.07 15.52
N ASN A 64 4.44 -4.63 16.70
CA ASN A 64 3.15 -5.16 17.15
C ASN A 64 2.31 -4.09 17.90
N ALA A 65 2.08 -2.97 17.22
CA ALA A 65 1.21 -1.89 17.70
C ALA A 65 0.10 -1.59 16.68
N SER A 66 -1.05 -1.17 17.19
CA SER A 66 -2.19 -0.73 16.38
C SER A 66 -2.85 0.48 17.05
N LEU A 67 -3.29 1.45 16.22
CA LEU A 67 -4.09 2.59 16.66
C LEU A 67 -5.53 2.41 16.16
N ALA A 68 -6.48 2.35 17.08
CA ALA A 68 -7.91 2.43 16.79
C ALA A 68 -8.36 3.90 16.81
N VAL A 69 -8.85 4.40 15.68
CA VAL A 69 -9.50 5.73 15.60
C VAL A 69 -11.01 5.53 15.62
N VAL A 70 -11.66 6.04 16.64
CA VAL A 70 -13.11 5.89 16.83
C VAL A 70 -13.82 7.11 16.27
N CYS A 71 -14.71 6.89 15.32
CA CYS A 71 -15.57 7.90 14.72
C CYS A 71 -17.00 7.76 15.26
N GLU A 72 -17.68 8.88 15.48
CA GLU A 72 -19.04 8.90 15.97
C GLU A 72 -20.04 8.59 14.85
N ASP A 73 -19.71 8.96 13.62
CA ASP A 73 -20.55 8.76 12.44
C ASP A 73 -19.72 8.61 11.13
N VAL A 74 -20.42 8.40 10.03
CA VAL A 74 -19.83 8.26 8.70
C VAL A 74 -19.18 9.56 8.22
N ALA A 75 -19.67 10.74 8.64
CA ALA A 75 -19.08 12.01 8.25
C ALA A 75 -17.71 12.21 8.90
N GLU A 76 -17.57 11.91 10.18
CA GLU A 76 -16.26 11.87 10.85
C GLU A 76 -15.31 10.84 10.21
N LEU A 77 -15.81 9.64 9.90
CA LEU A 77 -15.01 8.61 9.23
C LEU A 77 -14.49 9.11 7.87
N LEU A 78 -15.31 9.76 7.08
CA LEU A 78 -14.88 10.35 5.80
C LEU A 78 -13.80 11.43 6.00
N CYS A 79 -13.89 12.25 7.05
CA CYS A 79 -12.86 13.22 7.38
C CYS A 79 -11.53 12.53 7.76
N VAL A 80 -11.60 11.47 8.56
CA VAL A 80 -10.42 10.65 8.91
C VAL A 80 -9.79 10.05 7.66
N LEU A 81 -10.59 9.39 6.80
CA LEU A 81 -10.10 8.77 5.57
C LEU A 81 -9.42 9.79 4.62
N LYS A 82 -9.98 10.98 4.47
CA LYS A 82 -9.39 12.07 3.68
C LYS A 82 -8.08 12.59 4.26
N SER A 83 -7.87 12.45 5.57
CA SER A 83 -6.65 12.87 6.26
C SER A 83 -5.56 11.80 6.24
N LEU A 84 -5.84 10.59 5.76
CA LEU A 84 -4.84 9.54 5.62
C LEU A 84 -3.81 9.92 4.55
N GLU A 85 -2.57 9.58 4.83
CA GLU A 85 -1.50 9.51 3.83
C GLU A 85 -1.68 8.28 2.95
N GLY A 86 -0.82 8.12 1.94
CA GLY A 86 -0.84 6.93 1.10
C GLY A 86 -0.43 5.67 1.88
N ASN A 87 -1.17 4.59 1.69
CA ASN A 87 -0.94 3.30 2.32
C ASN A 87 -0.85 2.18 1.27
N LEU A 88 -0.16 1.09 1.60
CA LEU A 88 -0.09 -0.08 0.70
C LEU A 88 -1.46 -0.73 0.55
N THR A 89 -2.20 -0.84 1.66
CA THR A 89 -3.47 -1.56 1.70
C THR A 89 -4.48 -0.86 2.59
N GLY A 90 -5.74 -0.96 2.21
CA GLY A 90 -6.89 -0.68 3.07
C GLY A 90 -7.85 -1.86 3.03
N CYS A 91 -8.41 -2.21 4.16
CA CYS A 91 -9.40 -3.27 4.25
C CYS A 91 -10.65 -2.75 4.93
N VAL A 92 -11.80 -3.05 4.35
CA VAL A 92 -13.10 -2.82 4.98
C VAL A 92 -13.63 -4.16 5.46
N TYR A 93 -13.88 -4.26 6.75
CA TYR A 93 -14.64 -5.37 7.33
C TYR A 93 -16.08 -4.94 7.44
N SER A 94 -16.97 -5.72 6.86
CA SER A 94 -18.38 -5.39 6.68
C SER A 94 -19.28 -6.59 6.97
N ASP A 95 -20.58 -6.36 7.08
CA ASP A 95 -21.55 -7.42 7.21
C ASP A 95 -21.65 -8.24 5.92
N THR A 96 -21.44 -9.54 6.01
CA THR A 96 -21.51 -10.45 4.87
C THR A 96 -22.91 -10.59 4.26
N ALA A 97 -23.95 -10.18 4.99
CA ALA A 97 -25.32 -10.11 4.50
C ALA A 97 -25.66 -8.78 3.77
N GLY A 98 -24.71 -7.82 3.77
CA GLY A 98 -24.83 -6.55 3.05
C GLY A 98 -25.66 -5.48 3.75
N SER A 99 -25.91 -5.61 5.06
CA SER A 99 -26.70 -4.61 5.80
C SER A 99 -26.04 -3.23 5.86
N ASP A 100 -24.73 -3.14 5.62
CA ASP A 100 -23.92 -1.92 5.65
C ASP A 100 -23.39 -1.50 4.26
N ASP A 101 -23.85 -2.11 3.17
CA ASP A 101 -23.43 -1.77 1.80
C ASP A 101 -23.58 -0.27 1.48
N ALA A 102 -24.67 0.34 1.93
CA ALA A 102 -24.89 1.78 1.73
C ALA A 102 -23.83 2.66 2.46
N THR A 103 -23.24 2.17 3.55
CA THR A 103 -22.13 2.82 4.23
C THR A 103 -20.83 2.54 3.48
N TYR A 104 -20.61 1.32 3.05
CA TYR A 104 -19.49 0.91 2.22
C TYR A 104 -19.37 1.81 0.98
N ASP A 105 -20.46 1.97 0.21
CA ASP A 105 -20.48 2.80 -0.99
C ASP A 105 -20.10 4.26 -0.74
N LYS A 106 -20.38 4.78 0.45
CA LYS A 106 -20.01 6.15 0.82
C LYS A 106 -18.52 6.29 1.15
N ILE A 107 -17.94 5.30 1.84
CA ILE A 107 -16.58 5.41 2.37
C ILE A 107 -15.50 4.92 1.41
N VAL A 108 -15.81 3.92 0.59
CA VAL A 108 -14.84 3.28 -0.29
C VAL A 108 -14.19 4.22 -1.29
N PRO A 109 -14.89 5.18 -1.94
CA PRO A 109 -14.22 6.12 -2.82
C PRO A 109 -13.11 6.90 -2.14
N ALA A 110 -13.33 7.39 -0.91
CA ALA A 110 -12.31 8.13 -0.15
C ALA A 110 -11.15 7.22 0.29
N LEU A 111 -11.42 5.99 0.73
CA LEU A 111 -10.38 5.03 1.08
C LEU A 111 -9.57 4.62 -0.15
N ARG A 112 -10.22 4.40 -1.31
CA ARG A 112 -9.56 3.97 -2.54
C ARG A 112 -8.48 4.93 -3.01
N GLU A 113 -8.66 6.23 -2.78
CA GLU A 113 -7.65 7.25 -3.10
C GLU A 113 -6.40 7.16 -2.23
N ARG A 114 -6.50 6.51 -1.08
CA ARG A 114 -5.43 6.45 -0.06
C ARG A 114 -4.68 5.13 -0.04
N VAL A 115 -5.13 4.13 -0.81
CA VAL A 115 -4.55 2.78 -0.75
C VAL A 115 -4.19 2.24 -2.12
N GLY A 116 -3.10 1.52 -2.18
CA GLY A 116 -2.70 0.82 -3.40
C GLY A 116 -3.62 -0.36 -3.70
N ARG A 117 -4.06 -1.04 -2.67
CA ARG A 117 -4.91 -2.22 -2.76
C ARG A 117 -6.06 -2.12 -1.76
N LEU A 118 -7.29 -2.17 -2.26
CA LEU A 118 -8.50 -2.24 -1.45
C LEU A 118 -8.91 -3.70 -1.27
N LEU A 119 -9.20 -4.09 -0.04
CA LEU A 119 -9.65 -5.43 0.33
C LEU A 119 -10.95 -5.37 1.13
N ASN A 120 -11.70 -6.47 1.10
CA ASN A 120 -12.85 -6.71 1.97
C ASN A 120 -12.63 -7.96 2.81
N ASP A 121 -12.98 -7.88 4.09
CA ASP A 121 -13.12 -9.01 5.03
C ASP A 121 -11.91 -9.95 5.05
N LYS A 122 -10.72 -9.41 4.80
CA LYS A 122 -9.48 -10.17 4.67
C LYS A 122 -8.30 -9.41 5.26
N MET A 123 -7.47 -10.10 6.03
CA MET A 123 -6.18 -9.55 6.46
C MET A 123 -5.26 -9.32 5.26
N PRO A 124 -4.61 -8.14 5.15
CA PRO A 124 -3.81 -7.75 3.99
C PRO A 124 -2.40 -8.38 3.98
N THR A 125 -2.25 -9.60 4.44
CA THR A 125 -0.94 -10.25 4.67
C THR A 125 -0.42 -11.08 3.51
N GLY A 126 -1.24 -11.38 2.53
CA GLY A 126 -0.86 -12.18 1.37
C GLY A 126 -1.22 -11.50 0.06
N VAL A 127 -0.42 -11.74 -0.97
CA VAL A 127 -0.69 -11.31 -2.34
C VAL A 127 -0.58 -12.49 -3.29
N ALA A 128 -1.53 -12.58 -4.23
CA ALA A 128 -1.41 -13.50 -5.36
C ALA A 128 -0.49 -12.87 -6.41
N VAL A 129 0.36 -13.67 -7.03
CA VAL A 129 1.14 -13.23 -8.19
C VAL A 129 0.23 -13.24 -9.41
N SER A 130 -0.11 -12.07 -9.93
CA SER A 130 -0.95 -11.93 -11.11
C SER A 130 -0.71 -10.60 -11.81
N ALA A 131 -1.08 -10.52 -13.09
CA ALA A 131 -0.96 -9.29 -13.88
C ALA A 131 -1.81 -8.12 -13.36
N ALA A 132 -2.82 -8.38 -12.53
CA ALA A 132 -3.68 -7.37 -11.93
C ALA A 132 -3.23 -6.96 -10.51
N MET A 133 -2.21 -7.62 -9.96
CA MET A 133 -1.78 -7.38 -8.58
C MET A 133 -0.74 -6.26 -8.51
N ASN A 134 -1.04 -5.25 -7.71
CA ASN A 134 -0.11 -4.18 -7.35
C ASN A 134 0.28 -4.28 -5.87
N HIS A 135 1.56 -4.19 -5.56
CA HIS A 135 2.11 -4.11 -4.19
C HIS A 135 2.61 -2.70 -3.86
N GLY A 136 2.21 -1.71 -4.63
CA GLY A 136 2.49 -0.31 -4.38
C GLY A 136 1.27 0.42 -3.84
N GLY A 137 1.45 1.66 -3.44
CA GLY A 137 0.39 2.55 -2.99
C GLY A 137 0.75 4.00 -3.24
N PRO A 138 -0.21 4.93 -3.04
CA PRO A 138 0.06 6.35 -3.15
C PRO A 138 1.20 6.77 -2.19
N PHE A 139 1.92 7.84 -2.56
CA PHE A 139 2.94 8.40 -1.67
C PHE A 139 2.34 8.76 -0.29
N PRO A 140 3.04 8.48 0.83
CA PRO A 140 4.42 8.02 0.95
C PRO A 140 4.60 6.49 0.97
N ALA A 141 3.55 5.69 0.78
CA ALA A 141 3.66 4.23 0.85
C ALA A 141 4.70 3.67 -0.13
N THR A 142 4.76 4.21 -1.36
CA THR A 142 5.84 3.93 -2.31
C THR A 142 6.18 5.17 -3.13
N GLY A 143 7.46 5.30 -3.55
CA GLY A 143 7.88 6.38 -4.46
C GLY A 143 7.42 6.16 -5.90
N HIS A 144 7.33 4.89 -6.33
CA HIS A 144 6.96 4.49 -7.70
C HIS A 144 6.05 3.26 -7.67
N PRO A 145 4.75 3.44 -7.47
CA PRO A 145 3.81 2.31 -7.29
C PRO A 145 3.76 1.35 -8.48
N GLY A 146 3.98 1.83 -9.72
CA GLY A 146 4.02 1.00 -10.91
C GLY A 146 5.19 0.00 -10.95
N PHE A 147 6.25 0.22 -10.16
CA PHE A 147 7.44 -0.64 -10.11
C PHE A 147 7.45 -1.62 -8.93
N THR A 148 6.43 -1.62 -8.11
CA THR A 148 6.36 -2.43 -6.88
C THR A 148 5.40 -3.61 -7.04
N ALA A 149 5.18 -4.06 -8.23
CA ALA A 149 4.16 -5.03 -8.56
C ALA A 149 4.54 -6.47 -8.23
N VAL A 150 3.52 -7.28 -7.99
CA VAL A 150 3.60 -8.73 -7.86
C VAL A 150 2.93 -9.34 -9.10
N GLY A 151 3.51 -9.09 -10.29
CA GLY A 151 3.05 -9.63 -11.57
C GLY A 151 2.55 -8.59 -12.57
N ILE A 152 2.31 -7.33 -12.21
CA ILE A 152 1.92 -6.30 -13.17
C ILE A 152 3.01 -6.13 -14.26
N PRO A 153 2.66 -6.13 -15.56
CA PRO A 153 3.66 -6.12 -16.64
C PRO A 153 4.64 -4.95 -16.60
N THR A 154 4.18 -3.75 -16.20
CA THR A 154 5.02 -2.55 -16.09
C THR A 154 6.13 -2.66 -15.03
N ALA A 155 6.10 -3.65 -14.16
CA ALA A 155 7.16 -3.88 -13.17
C ALA A 155 8.53 -4.17 -13.83
N ILE A 156 8.53 -4.65 -15.07
CA ILE A 156 9.75 -4.91 -15.83
C ILE A 156 10.55 -3.62 -16.07
N ASP A 157 9.91 -2.46 -16.17
CA ASP A 157 10.55 -1.17 -16.41
C ASP A 157 11.56 -0.80 -15.32
N ARG A 158 11.43 -1.41 -14.14
CA ARG A 158 12.42 -1.26 -13.06
C ARG A 158 13.76 -1.93 -13.38
N PHE A 159 13.76 -2.95 -14.21
CA PHE A 159 14.91 -3.82 -14.50
C PHE A 159 15.37 -3.74 -15.95
N ALA A 160 14.69 -2.95 -16.77
CA ALA A 160 14.95 -2.77 -18.19
C ALA A 160 15.04 -1.28 -18.52
N MET A 161 15.72 -0.96 -19.58
CA MET A 161 15.70 0.39 -20.16
C MET A 161 15.15 0.33 -21.57
N TRP A 162 14.50 1.42 -21.99
CA TRP A 162 14.10 1.59 -23.37
C TRP A 162 15.32 1.72 -24.28
N ALA A 163 15.33 1.00 -25.39
CA ALA A 163 16.30 1.16 -26.45
C ALA A 163 15.62 1.71 -27.71
N CYS A 164 16.11 2.80 -28.21
CA CYS A 164 15.62 3.44 -29.43
C CYS A 164 16.65 3.28 -30.56
N TYR A 165 16.19 2.97 -31.75
CA TYR A 165 16.99 2.86 -32.97
C TYR A 165 16.43 3.85 -33.99
N ASP A 166 17.22 4.88 -34.30
CA ASP A 166 16.87 5.88 -35.32
C ASP A 166 17.82 5.78 -36.50
N ASN A 167 17.29 5.73 -37.73
CA ASN A 167 18.03 5.63 -38.99
C ASN A 167 19.07 4.48 -39.03
N VAL A 168 18.80 3.39 -38.30
CA VAL A 168 19.67 2.19 -38.32
C VAL A 168 19.24 1.28 -39.47
N ARG A 169 20.23 0.83 -40.29
CA ARG A 169 19.97 -0.13 -41.39
C ARG A 169 19.33 -1.41 -40.84
N GLU A 170 18.31 -1.93 -41.51
CA GLU A 170 17.58 -3.14 -41.10
C GLU A 170 18.50 -4.32 -40.72
N THR A 171 19.58 -4.50 -41.48
CA THR A 171 20.56 -5.57 -41.26
C THR A 171 21.31 -5.47 -39.93
N ARG A 172 21.27 -4.30 -39.31
CA ARG A 172 21.93 -4.01 -37.99
C ARG A 172 20.95 -3.97 -36.83
N LEU A 173 19.65 -4.01 -37.13
CA LEU A 173 18.63 -4.05 -36.06
C LEU A 173 18.60 -5.42 -35.38
N PRO A 174 18.24 -5.47 -34.09
CA PRO A 174 17.84 -6.71 -33.49
C PRO A 174 16.73 -7.40 -34.26
N ASP A 175 16.72 -8.72 -34.32
CA ASP A 175 15.75 -9.48 -35.11
C ASP A 175 14.30 -9.15 -34.80
N ALA A 176 13.99 -8.84 -33.55
CA ALA A 176 12.65 -8.44 -33.13
C ALA A 176 12.16 -7.11 -33.77
N LEU A 177 13.08 -6.26 -34.21
CA LEU A 177 12.79 -4.95 -34.82
C LEU A 177 12.95 -4.90 -36.35
N LYS A 178 13.34 -6.01 -36.95
CA LYS A 178 13.39 -6.12 -38.43
C LYS A 178 11.98 -6.20 -39.03
N ASN A 179 11.83 -5.88 -40.31
CA ASN A 179 10.54 -5.91 -40.99
C ASN A 179 9.88 -7.29 -40.88
N LYS A 180 10.64 -8.36 -41.06
CA LYS A 180 10.14 -9.73 -40.90
C LYS A 180 10.07 -10.12 -39.42
N ASN A 181 8.89 -10.53 -38.95
CA ASN A 181 8.74 -11.10 -37.62
C ASN A 181 9.57 -12.40 -37.46
N PRO A 182 10.56 -12.47 -36.57
CA PRO A 182 11.51 -13.56 -36.51
C PRO A 182 10.88 -14.91 -36.18
N THR A 183 9.80 -14.92 -35.45
CA THR A 183 9.09 -16.14 -34.99
C THR A 183 7.72 -16.31 -35.65
N GLY A 184 7.18 -15.24 -36.30
CA GLY A 184 5.80 -15.18 -36.72
C GLY A 184 4.77 -15.15 -35.57
N LYS A 185 5.24 -15.08 -34.32
CA LYS A 185 4.38 -15.11 -33.10
C LYS A 185 4.68 -13.93 -32.17
N LEU A 186 5.71 -13.14 -32.47
CA LEU A 186 6.05 -11.98 -31.65
C LEU A 186 5.00 -10.88 -31.85
N TRP A 187 4.37 -10.42 -30.79
CA TRP A 187 3.51 -9.25 -30.82
C TRP A 187 4.35 -7.99 -30.91
N ARG A 188 4.02 -7.13 -31.85
CA ARG A 188 4.69 -5.85 -32.12
C ARG A 188 3.65 -4.75 -32.24
N SER A 189 3.96 -3.55 -31.78
CA SER A 189 3.19 -2.36 -32.11
C SER A 189 3.83 -1.69 -33.32
N ILE A 190 3.12 -1.65 -34.42
CA ILE A 190 3.56 -1.00 -35.69
C ILE A 190 2.52 0.07 -35.99
N ASP A 191 2.98 1.32 -36.12
CA ASP A 191 2.12 2.48 -36.37
C ASP A 191 0.93 2.61 -35.42
N GLY A 192 1.14 2.19 -34.17
CA GLY A 192 0.13 2.24 -33.11
C GLY A 192 -0.80 1.03 -33.03
N GLU A 193 -0.68 0.07 -33.96
CA GLU A 193 -1.49 -1.15 -33.97
C GLU A 193 -0.69 -2.38 -33.51
N TRP A 194 -1.33 -3.22 -32.69
CA TRP A 194 -0.75 -4.50 -32.28
C TRP A 194 -0.94 -5.57 -33.34
N THR A 195 0.16 -6.17 -33.76
CA THR A 195 0.17 -7.17 -34.83
C THR A 195 1.23 -8.25 -34.59
N GLN A 196 1.08 -9.38 -35.26
CA GLN A 196 2.09 -10.45 -35.35
C GLN A 196 2.73 -10.54 -36.75
N LYS A 197 2.46 -9.56 -37.60
CA LYS A 197 3.10 -9.48 -38.94
C LYS A 197 4.56 -9.14 -38.84
#